data_9e444adede276b931ee78b08cec0283a
#
_entry.id   9e444adede276b931ee78b08cec0283a
#
_cell.length_a   1.000
_cell.length_b   1.000
_cell.length_c   1.000
_cell.angle_alpha   90.00
_cell.angle_beta   90.00
_cell.angle_gamma   90.00
#
_symmetry.space_group_name_H-M   'P 1'
#
loop_
_entity.id
_entity.type
_entity.pdbx_description
1 polymer ?
#
loop_
_entity_poly.entity_id
_entity_poly.type
_entity_poly.pdbx_seq_one_letter_code
_entity_poly.pdbx_strand_id
1 'polypeptide(L)'
;MGRRRKPVSFRTSEVSHVTGASYNQLVYWDKTGLVRPSLRAASGRGSRRRYSVEDIFELKILMKLLDSSVPLQRIRSSFRFIRGQSRALSSFVVLTDGKTVYFYEDYGVLVDTLKEGQTVLRIAVQDLIAEVQAKLTGGRLR
;
A
#
# COMPACT_ATOMS: atom_id res chain seq x y z
N MET A 1 -26.25 2.19 -23.38
CA MET A 1 -25.41 3.03 -22.56
C MET A 1 -25.18 2.43 -21.19
N GLY A 2 -23.93 2.17 -20.89
CA GLY A 2 -23.59 1.60 -19.61
C GLY A 2 -23.72 2.61 -18.49
N ARG A 3 -24.19 2.15 -17.35
CA ARG A 3 -24.17 2.98 -16.15
C ARG A 3 -22.73 3.19 -15.71
N ARG A 4 -22.36 4.40 -15.36
CA ARG A 4 -21.12 4.66 -14.69
C ARG A 4 -21.18 4.06 -13.31
N ARG A 5 -20.33 3.08 -13.06
CA ARG A 5 -20.22 2.51 -11.71
C ARG A 5 -19.45 3.49 -10.83
N LYS A 6 -19.94 3.69 -9.63
CA LYS A 6 -19.16 4.40 -8.62
C LYS A 6 -17.90 3.58 -8.31
N PRO A 7 -16.75 4.22 -8.16
CA PRO A 7 -15.55 3.49 -7.75
C PRO A 7 -15.79 2.82 -6.39
N VAL A 8 -15.24 1.63 -6.23
CA VAL A 8 -15.26 0.95 -4.93
C VAL A 8 -14.47 1.79 -3.96
N SER A 9 -15.08 2.14 -2.85
CA SER A 9 -14.43 3.00 -1.86
C SER A 9 -14.60 2.42 -0.45
N PHE A 10 -13.66 2.75 0.40
CA PHE A 10 -13.60 2.22 1.75
C PHE A 10 -13.42 3.34 2.76
N ARG A 11 -14.10 3.20 3.89
CA ARG A 11 -13.98 4.13 5.00
C ARG A 11 -12.75 3.81 5.83
N THR A 12 -12.30 4.77 6.62
CA THR A 12 -11.11 4.60 7.47
C THR A 12 -11.22 3.36 8.36
N SER A 13 -12.40 3.09 8.93
CA SER A 13 -12.60 1.93 9.79
C SER A 13 -12.41 0.60 9.03
N GLU A 14 -12.89 0.54 7.81
CA GLU A 14 -12.71 -0.64 6.96
C GLU A 14 -11.25 -0.84 6.58
N VAL A 15 -10.58 0.25 6.24
CA VAL A 15 -9.16 0.24 5.88
C VAL A 15 -8.32 -0.21 7.06
N SER A 16 -8.60 0.31 8.25
CA SER A 16 -7.91 -0.11 9.47
C SER A 16 -8.05 -1.61 9.71
N HIS A 17 -9.23 -2.13 9.53
CA HIS A 17 -9.49 -3.56 9.72
C HIS A 17 -8.69 -4.42 8.72
N VAL A 18 -8.67 -4.03 7.46
CA VAL A 18 -8.02 -4.81 6.40
C VAL A 18 -6.50 -4.72 6.47
N THR A 19 -5.97 -3.53 6.78
CA THR A 19 -4.52 -3.30 6.73
C THR A 19 -3.81 -3.53 8.04
N GLY A 20 -4.53 -3.48 9.16
CA GLY A 20 -3.92 -3.51 10.48
C GLY A 20 -3.40 -2.17 10.94
N ALA A 21 -3.48 -1.14 10.14
CA ALA A 21 -3.08 0.20 10.53
C ALA A 21 -4.10 0.78 11.51
N SER A 22 -3.64 1.46 12.55
CA SER A 22 -4.53 2.11 13.50
C SER A 22 -5.17 3.34 12.87
N TYR A 23 -6.29 3.76 13.42
CA TYR A 23 -6.94 5.01 13.01
C TYR A 23 -5.97 6.18 13.08
N ASN A 24 -5.22 6.28 14.18
CA ASN A 24 -4.26 7.37 14.36
C ASN A 24 -3.13 7.34 13.32
N GLN A 25 -2.66 6.15 12.97
CA GLN A 25 -1.67 6.01 11.89
C GLN A 25 -2.24 6.49 10.56
N LEU A 26 -3.46 6.07 10.24
CA LEU A 26 -4.09 6.47 8.97
C LEU A 26 -4.30 7.98 8.89
N VAL A 27 -4.74 8.60 9.98
CA VAL A 27 -4.91 10.06 10.04
C VAL A 27 -3.56 10.76 9.88
N TYR A 28 -2.54 10.29 10.58
CA TYR A 28 -1.20 10.87 10.52
C TYR A 28 -0.60 10.76 9.12
N TRP A 29 -0.73 9.61 8.49
CA TRP A 29 -0.19 9.40 7.15
C TRP A 29 -0.94 10.23 6.09
N ASP A 30 -2.23 10.44 6.28
CA ASP A 30 -2.99 11.36 5.44
C ASP A 30 -2.44 12.78 5.59
N LYS A 31 -2.35 13.27 6.82
CA LYS A 31 -1.88 14.63 7.11
C LYS A 31 -0.46 14.88 6.61
N THR A 32 0.39 13.88 6.68
CA THR A 32 1.80 14.03 6.27
C THR A 32 2.04 13.64 4.81
N GLY A 33 1.00 13.24 4.09
CA GLY A 33 1.10 12.95 2.66
C GLY A 33 1.74 11.63 2.31
N LEU A 34 1.91 10.72 3.27
CA LEU A 34 2.49 9.41 2.98
C LEU A 34 1.51 8.52 2.20
N VAL A 35 0.31 8.34 2.73
CA VAL A 35 -0.79 7.71 2.01
C VAL A 35 -2.04 8.49 2.29
N ARG A 36 -2.58 9.12 1.25
CA ARG A 36 -3.80 9.90 1.34
C ARG A 36 -4.96 9.13 0.75
N PRO A 37 -6.17 9.30 1.31
CA PRO A 37 -7.35 8.71 0.69
C PRO A 37 -7.57 9.33 -0.68
N SER A 38 -7.41 8.54 -1.74
CA SER A 38 -7.38 9.06 -3.10
C SER A 38 -8.77 9.40 -3.65
N LEU A 39 -9.81 8.81 -3.08
CA LEU A 39 -11.17 9.04 -3.58
C LEU A 39 -11.86 10.21 -2.89
N ARG A 40 -11.58 10.42 -1.61
CA ARG A 40 -12.11 11.57 -0.88
C ARG A 40 -11.25 11.87 0.31
N ALA A 41 -10.62 13.03 0.28
CA ALA A 41 -9.78 13.50 1.37
C ALA A 41 -10.64 14.02 2.52
N ALA A 42 -10.05 14.09 3.70
CA ALA A 42 -10.67 14.74 4.84
C ALA A 42 -10.83 16.23 4.56
N SER A 43 -12.01 16.77 4.80
CA SER A 43 -12.28 18.20 4.61
C SER A 43 -13.11 18.71 5.77
N GLY A 44 -12.44 19.29 6.74
CA GLY A 44 -13.11 19.88 7.89
C GLY A 44 -13.79 18.87 8.81
N ARG A 45 -14.71 19.38 9.60
CA ARG A 45 -15.43 18.60 10.58
C ARG A 45 -16.39 17.61 9.89
N GLY A 46 -16.41 16.39 10.37
CA GLY A 46 -17.28 15.36 9.83
C GLY A 46 -16.86 14.86 8.46
N SER A 47 -15.67 15.22 8.02
CA SER A 47 -15.14 14.72 6.77
C SER A 47 -14.97 13.22 6.82
N ARG A 48 -15.32 12.59 5.70
CA ARG A 48 -15.25 11.14 5.58
C ARG A 48 -14.24 10.78 4.52
N ARG A 49 -13.11 10.28 4.99
CA ARG A 49 -12.08 9.79 4.09
C ARG A 49 -12.61 8.60 3.31
N ARG A 50 -12.29 8.57 2.03
CA ARG A 50 -12.64 7.45 1.15
C ARG A 50 -11.38 6.97 0.45
N TYR A 51 -11.04 5.72 0.70
CA TYR A 51 -9.85 5.07 0.17
C TYR A 51 -10.22 4.19 -1.00
N SER A 52 -9.34 4.14 -1.99
CA SER A 52 -9.46 3.21 -3.11
C SER A 52 -8.82 1.86 -2.76
N VAL A 53 -9.06 0.88 -3.61
CA VAL A 53 -8.37 -0.42 -3.50
C VAL A 53 -6.87 -0.22 -3.61
N GLU A 54 -6.42 0.64 -4.51
CA GLU A 54 -4.99 0.94 -4.67
C GLU A 54 -4.38 1.53 -3.40
N ASP A 55 -5.11 2.42 -2.73
CA ASP A 55 -4.66 2.98 -1.45
C ASP A 55 -4.46 1.88 -0.41
N ILE A 56 -5.35 0.90 -0.39
CA ILE A 56 -5.25 -0.23 0.54
C ILE A 56 -4.01 -1.06 0.24
N PHE A 57 -3.69 -1.28 -1.03
CA PHE A 57 -2.46 -1.98 -1.41
C PHE A 57 -1.23 -1.24 -0.92
N GLU A 58 -1.19 0.07 -1.10
CA GLU A 58 -0.08 0.90 -0.60
C GLU A 58 0.06 0.79 0.92
N LEU A 59 -1.06 0.83 1.62
CA LEU A 59 -1.06 0.72 3.08
C LEU A 59 -0.60 -0.66 3.54
N LYS A 60 -0.99 -1.73 2.85
CA LYS A 60 -0.53 -3.08 3.18
C LYS A 60 0.97 -3.20 3.00
N ILE A 61 1.51 -2.64 1.93
CA ILE A 61 2.95 -2.63 1.70
C ILE A 61 3.65 -1.82 2.78
N LEU A 62 3.12 -0.65 3.10
CA LEU A 62 3.65 0.20 4.17
C LEU A 62 3.73 -0.56 5.49
N MET A 63 2.66 -1.24 5.87
CA MET A 63 2.62 -2.01 7.12
C MET A 63 3.66 -3.13 7.12
N LYS A 64 3.81 -3.84 6.01
CA LYS A 64 4.81 -4.90 5.91
C LYS A 64 6.24 -4.35 5.98
N LEU A 65 6.49 -3.20 5.39
CA LEU A 65 7.80 -2.55 5.48
C LEU A 65 8.11 -2.11 6.91
N LEU A 66 7.13 -1.55 7.60
CA LEU A 66 7.29 -1.19 9.01
C LEU A 66 7.55 -2.42 9.87
N ASP A 67 6.83 -3.51 9.63
CA ASP A 67 7.04 -4.77 10.35
C ASP A 67 8.44 -5.34 10.09
N SER A 68 9.03 -5.01 8.96
CA SER A 68 10.39 -5.42 8.59
C SER A 68 11.45 -4.45 9.12
N SER A 69 11.06 -3.53 9.98
CA SER A 69 11.95 -2.54 10.62
C SER A 69 12.56 -1.53 9.66
N VAL A 70 11.94 -1.29 8.52
CA VAL A 70 12.38 -0.24 7.60
C VAL A 70 12.04 1.12 8.21
N PRO A 71 12.99 2.05 8.30
CA PRO A 71 12.71 3.37 8.85
C PRO A 71 11.65 4.11 8.02
N LEU A 72 10.75 4.80 8.71
CA LEU A 72 9.65 5.49 8.05
C LEU A 72 10.11 6.49 6.99
N GLN A 73 11.24 7.17 7.23
CA GLN A 73 11.78 8.11 6.25
C GLN A 73 12.19 7.42 4.95
N ARG A 74 12.72 6.21 5.05
CA ARG A 74 13.07 5.41 3.86
C ARG A 74 11.82 5.02 3.10
N ILE A 75 10.78 4.65 3.82
CA ILE A 75 9.49 4.32 3.20
C ILE A 75 8.93 5.57 2.49
N ARG A 76 8.98 6.74 3.14
CA ARG A 76 8.51 7.98 2.53
C ARG A 76 9.24 8.31 1.25
N SER A 77 10.56 8.19 1.26
CA SER A 77 11.40 8.45 0.08
C SER A 77 11.05 7.49 -1.05
N SER A 78 10.86 6.22 -0.70
CA SER A 78 10.54 5.17 -1.67
C SER A 78 9.16 5.39 -2.30
N PHE A 79 8.17 5.74 -1.50
CA PHE A 79 6.82 6.02 -1.98
C PHE A 79 6.79 7.26 -2.85
N ARG A 80 7.55 8.29 -2.48
CA ARG A 80 7.68 9.51 -3.29
C ARG A 80 8.29 9.18 -4.64
N PHE A 81 9.33 8.35 -4.66
CA PHE A 81 9.96 7.92 -5.90
C PHE A 81 8.98 7.17 -6.80
N ILE A 82 8.27 6.18 -6.24
CA ILE A 82 7.38 5.35 -7.04
C ILE A 82 6.18 6.13 -7.57
N ARG A 83 5.71 7.12 -6.84
CA ARG A 83 4.62 7.98 -7.29
C ARG A 83 5.02 8.89 -8.44
N GLY A 84 6.32 9.13 -8.61
CA GLY A 84 6.83 9.86 -9.76
C GLY A 84 6.84 9.03 -11.03
N GLN A 85 6.65 7.72 -10.92
CA GLN A 85 6.57 6.83 -12.07
C GLN A 85 5.15 6.83 -12.64
N SER A 86 5.03 6.50 -13.90
CA SER A 86 3.73 6.45 -14.57
C SER A 86 3.00 5.13 -14.34
N ARG A 87 3.53 4.26 -13.50
CA ARG A 87 2.99 2.92 -13.25
C ARG A 87 2.44 2.80 -11.85
N ALA A 88 1.39 1.99 -11.70
CA ALA A 88 0.82 1.70 -10.40
C ALA A 88 1.78 0.87 -9.55
N LEU A 89 1.70 1.04 -8.23
CA LEU A 89 2.49 0.26 -7.29
C LEU A 89 2.30 -1.25 -7.49
N SER A 90 1.10 -1.66 -7.89
CA SER A 90 0.77 -3.06 -8.14
C SER A 90 1.57 -3.69 -9.29
N SER A 91 2.25 -2.87 -10.12
CA SER A 91 3.11 -3.37 -11.20
C SER A 91 4.48 -3.81 -10.74
N PHE A 92 4.83 -3.56 -9.48
CA PHE A 92 6.19 -3.79 -8.97
C PHE A 92 6.22 -4.94 -7.98
N VAL A 93 7.38 -5.54 -7.87
CA VAL A 93 7.73 -6.39 -6.73
C VAL A 93 8.53 -5.52 -5.77
N VAL A 94 8.14 -5.53 -4.51
CA VAL A 94 8.79 -4.72 -3.49
C VAL A 94 9.67 -5.63 -2.64
N LEU A 95 10.92 -5.24 -2.48
CA LEU A 95 11.90 -5.97 -1.69
C LEU A 95 12.50 -5.05 -0.65
N THR A 96 12.87 -5.62 0.48
CA THR A 96 13.61 -4.88 1.49
C THR A 96 14.60 -5.80 2.21
N ASP A 97 15.72 -5.21 2.60
CA ASP A 97 16.70 -5.83 3.49
C ASP A 97 16.56 -5.33 4.94
N GLY A 98 15.46 -4.62 5.23
CA GLY A 98 15.23 -3.98 6.52
C GLY A 98 15.79 -2.57 6.60
N LYS A 99 16.51 -2.11 5.60
CA LYS A 99 17.09 -0.76 5.55
C LYS A 99 16.68 0.02 4.31
N THR A 100 16.70 -0.66 3.17
CA THR A 100 16.41 -0.05 1.86
C THR A 100 15.20 -0.75 1.25
N VAL A 101 14.46 -0.01 0.44
CA VAL A 101 13.30 -0.54 -0.30
C VAL A 101 13.67 -0.55 -1.78
N TYR A 102 13.45 -1.68 -2.41
CA TYR A 102 13.73 -1.87 -3.83
C TYR A 102 12.43 -2.18 -4.57
N PHE A 103 12.26 -1.58 -5.74
CA PHE A 103 11.11 -1.82 -6.61
C PHE A 103 11.61 -2.47 -7.89
N TYR A 104 11.03 -3.60 -8.25
CA TYR A 104 11.38 -4.34 -9.46
C TYR A 104 10.13 -4.65 -10.27
N GLU A 105 10.26 -4.54 -11.57
CA GLU A 105 9.18 -4.85 -12.50
C GLU A 105 9.26 -6.29 -13.01
N ASP A 106 10.45 -6.86 -13.01
CA ASP A 106 10.73 -8.17 -13.60
C ASP A 106 11.36 -9.10 -12.57
N TYR A 107 10.78 -10.27 -12.42
CA TYR A 107 11.29 -11.30 -11.51
C TYR A 107 12.69 -11.79 -11.90
N GLY A 108 13.05 -11.74 -13.19
CA GLY A 108 14.38 -12.14 -13.63
C GLY A 108 15.50 -11.30 -13.02
N VAL A 109 15.25 -10.01 -12.87
CA VAL A 109 16.21 -9.09 -12.25
C VAL A 109 16.38 -9.38 -10.77
N LEU A 110 15.31 -9.83 -10.11
CA LEU A 110 15.35 -10.18 -8.69
C LEU A 110 16.28 -11.33 -8.39
N VAL A 111 16.26 -12.35 -9.22
CA VAL A 111 17.12 -13.52 -9.01
C VAL A 111 18.58 -13.10 -9.03
N ASP A 112 18.94 -12.20 -9.93
CA ASP A 112 20.32 -11.73 -10.04
C ASP A 112 20.78 -10.88 -8.86
N THR A 113 19.91 -10.04 -8.33
CA THR A 113 20.26 -9.20 -7.17
C THR A 113 20.35 -9.98 -5.87
N LEU A 114 19.75 -11.15 -5.80
CA LEU A 114 19.81 -12.00 -4.61
C LEU A 114 21.06 -12.88 -4.54
N LYS A 115 21.89 -12.87 -5.58
CA LYS A 115 23.09 -13.73 -5.66
C LYS A 115 24.18 -13.39 -4.66
N GLU A 116 24.14 -12.20 -4.08
CA GLU A 116 25.17 -11.74 -3.16
C GLU A 116 24.96 -12.15 -1.71
N GLY A 117 24.02 -13.03 -1.44
CA GLY A 117 23.78 -13.55 -0.09
C GLY A 117 23.13 -12.56 0.88
N GLN A 118 22.57 -11.49 0.38
CA GLN A 118 21.83 -10.55 1.23
C GLN A 118 20.51 -11.16 1.66
N THR A 119 20.22 -11.05 2.95
CA THR A 119 18.91 -11.44 3.45
C THR A 119 17.91 -10.37 3.04
N VAL A 120 17.09 -10.68 2.07
CA VAL A 120 16.10 -9.73 1.56
C VAL A 120 14.71 -10.28 1.85
N LEU A 121 13.89 -9.47 2.50
CA LEU A 121 12.48 -9.80 2.69
C LEU A 121 11.73 -9.47 1.40
N ARG A 122 11.22 -10.51 0.77
CA ARG A 122 10.48 -10.35 -0.49
C ARG A 122 9.00 -10.09 -0.20
N ILE A 123 8.48 -9.02 -0.75
CA ILE A 123 7.06 -8.72 -0.73
C ILE A 123 6.56 -8.77 -2.16
N ALA A 124 5.83 -9.81 -2.52
CA ALA A 124 5.23 -9.90 -3.85
C ALA A 124 3.92 -9.12 -3.83
N VAL A 125 3.83 -8.10 -4.66
CA VAL A 125 2.65 -7.24 -4.69
C VAL A 125 1.41 -8.03 -5.11
N GLN A 126 1.54 -8.96 -6.04
CA GLN A 126 0.41 -9.80 -6.46
C GLN A 126 -0.14 -10.63 -5.31
N ASP A 127 0.71 -11.13 -4.44
CA ASP A 127 0.28 -11.89 -3.27
C ASP A 127 -0.48 -11.00 -2.30
N LEU A 128 -0.01 -9.75 -2.12
CA LEU A 128 -0.72 -8.77 -1.30
C LEU A 128 -2.08 -8.41 -1.89
N ILE A 129 -2.15 -8.26 -3.20
CA ILE A 129 -3.42 -8.00 -3.88
C ILE A 129 -4.42 -9.11 -3.59
N ALA A 130 -4.00 -10.36 -3.76
CA ALA A 130 -4.86 -11.51 -3.49
C ALA A 130 -5.33 -11.54 -2.03
N GLU A 131 -4.42 -11.29 -1.11
CA GLU A 131 -4.73 -11.24 0.32
C GLU A 131 -5.76 -10.15 0.64
N VAL A 132 -5.56 -8.95 0.11
CA VAL A 132 -6.47 -7.82 0.34
C VAL A 132 -7.84 -8.11 -0.26
N GLN A 133 -7.88 -8.63 -1.48
CA GLN A 133 -9.15 -8.96 -2.14
C GLN A 133 -9.92 -10.01 -1.35
N ALA A 134 -9.23 -11.03 -0.84
CA ALA A 134 -9.88 -12.07 -0.04
C ALA A 134 -10.50 -11.49 1.24
N LYS A 135 -9.78 -10.60 1.93
CA LYS A 135 -10.28 -9.96 3.15
C LYS A 135 -11.46 -9.04 2.88
N LEU A 136 -11.38 -8.27 1.81
CA LEU A 136 -12.46 -7.36 1.44
C LEU A 136 -13.72 -8.14 1.06
N THR A 137 -13.57 -9.19 0.26
CA THR A 137 -14.68 -10.02 -0.18
C THR A 137 -15.32 -10.71 1.02
N GLY A 138 -14.52 -11.32 1.88
CA GLY A 138 -15.02 -12.00 3.07
C GLY A 138 -15.73 -11.06 4.02
N GLY A 139 -15.21 -9.84 4.20
CA GLY A 139 -15.86 -8.85 5.05
C GLY A 139 -17.18 -8.34 4.51
N ARG A 140 -17.33 -8.30 3.20
CA ARG A 140 -18.55 -7.78 2.58
C ARG A 140 -19.69 -8.78 2.52
N LEU A 141 -19.38 -10.05 2.55
CA LEU A 141 -20.41 -11.09 2.49
C LEU A 141 -21.14 -11.31 3.80
N ARG A 142 -20.78 -10.58 4.84
CA ARG A 142 -21.33 -10.77 6.16
C ARG A 142 -22.19 -9.62 6.64
#